data_2d4ac16ef6671b1b4da8ffab6cd0a380
#
_entry.id   2d4ac16ef6671b1b4da8ffab6cd0a380
#
_cell.length_a   1.000
_cell.length_b   1.000
_cell.length_c   1.000
_cell.angle_alpha   90.00
_cell.angle_beta   90.00
_cell.angle_gamma   90.00
#
_symmetry.space_group_name_H-M   'P 1'
#
loop_
_entity.id
_entity.type
_entity.pdbx_description
1 polymer ?
#
loop_
_entity_poly.entity_id
_entity_poly.type
_entity_poly.pdbx_seq_one_letter_code
_entity_poly.pdbx_strand_id
1 'polypeptide(L)'
;MHDGKEFLANMAGALAKDAEALDIPFQFSAVEARLDDLDPDALRQLLRVRSGEALAISVVAQLHRLLAADDAGRRHVPGSSCLTPVQIIARSSPSSFGELLERELNTRLQLSPDSPSVVSSLSPQSSPAAAAAKLGRFLQAVRALSPKIMVVAEPEANHNAAAFLERFEEALNYYASLFDCLERAAAAPRHWCAAERAWVERLVLGEEVRGVVAREGAERKERHERLAQWARRMEAAGMERVGMSYGGMMEARKLLRSLGWGGSYEVVHDARGEAFFFCWHRRPLYSVSAWRPATGRQSGGRLGGSS
;
A
#
# COMPACT_ATOMS: atom_id res chain seq x y z
N MET A 1 11.48 4.88 -19.26
CA MET A 1 10.10 5.12 -19.73
C MET A 1 9.63 4.15 -20.82
N HIS A 2 10.54 3.51 -21.56
CA HIS A 2 10.16 2.48 -22.57
C HIS A 2 9.72 1.16 -21.92
N ASP A 3 10.38 0.75 -20.84
CA ASP A 3 10.17 -0.54 -20.15
C ASP A 3 8.74 -0.75 -19.59
N GLY A 4 8.09 0.30 -19.12
CA GLY A 4 6.76 0.18 -18.54
C GLY A 4 5.66 -0.13 -19.55
N LYS A 5 5.75 0.43 -20.77
CA LYS A 5 4.76 0.17 -21.83
C LYS A 5 4.93 -1.23 -22.41
N GLU A 6 6.15 -1.69 -22.54
CA GLU A 6 6.45 -3.04 -23.00
C GLU A 6 5.98 -4.08 -21.96
N PHE A 7 6.22 -3.84 -20.69
CA PHE A 7 5.70 -4.68 -19.61
C PHE A 7 4.16 -4.79 -19.63
N LEU A 8 3.46 -3.66 -19.77
CA LEU A 8 2.00 -3.64 -19.86
C LEU A 8 1.47 -4.35 -21.11
N ALA A 9 2.15 -4.22 -22.25
CA ALA A 9 1.79 -4.91 -23.49
C ALA A 9 1.97 -6.43 -23.35
N ASN A 10 3.06 -6.88 -22.75
CA ASN A 10 3.34 -8.30 -22.48
C ASN A 10 2.30 -8.89 -21.51
N MET A 11 1.95 -8.15 -20.44
CA MET A 11 0.91 -8.56 -19.50
C MET A 11 -0.46 -8.65 -20.18
N ALA A 12 -0.82 -7.67 -21.01
CA ALA A 12 -2.07 -7.68 -21.78
C ALA A 12 -2.15 -8.90 -22.69
N GLY A 13 -1.07 -9.22 -23.40
CA GLY A 13 -0.98 -10.39 -24.27
C GLY A 13 -1.12 -11.71 -23.52
N ALA A 14 -0.49 -11.83 -22.35
CA ALA A 14 -0.61 -13.02 -21.51
C ALA A 14 -2.05 -13.21 -21.00
N LEU A 15 -2.67 -12.15 -20.47
CA LEU A 15 -4.05 -12.19 -19.98
C LEU A 15 -5.06 -12.49 -21.11
N ALA A 16 -4.85 -11.91 -22.30
CA ALA A 16 -5.71 -12.19 -23.45
C ALA A 16 -5.64 -13.66 -23.87
N LYS A 17 -4.44 -14.25 -23.90
CA LYS A 17 -4.23 -15.67 -24.20
C LYS A 17 -4.90 -16.59 -23.17
N ASP A 18 -4.80 -16.25 -21.88
CA ASP A 18 -5.44 -17.03 -20.82
C ASP A 18 -6.97 -16.92 -20.91
N ALA A 19 -7.51 -15.74 -21.21
CA ALA A 19 -8.94 -15.53 -21.42
C ALA A 19 -9.47 -16.30 -22.63
N GLU A 20 -8.74 -16.32 -23.73
CA GLU A 20 -9.06 -17.11 -24.94
C GLU A 20 -9.09 -18.62 -24.62
N ALA A 21 -8.12 -19.11 -23.88
CA ALA A 21 -8.06 -20.52 -23.45
C ALA A 21 -9.25 -20.93 -22.56
N LEU A 22 -9.87 -19.97 -21.87
CA LEU A 22 -11.03 -20.17 -21.00
C LEU A 22 -12.36 -19.79 -21.66
N ASP A 23 -12.35 -19.39 -22.95
CA ASP A 23 -13.52 -18.89 -23.70
C ASP A 23 -14.21 -17.70 -22.99
N ILE A 24 -13.41 -16.79 -22.42
CA ILE A 24 -13.89 -15.61 -21.72
C ILE A 24 -13.67 -14.37 -22.59
N PRO A 25 -14.73 -13.59 -22.92
CA PRO A 25 -14.56 -12.30 -23.57
C PRO A 25 -13.72 -11.36 -22.71
N PHE A 26 -12.60 -10.87 -23.27
CA PHE A 26 -11.64 -10.08 -22.53
C PHE A 26 -11.20 -8.83 -23.30
N GLN A 27 -11.16 -7.70 -22.62
CA GLN A 27 -10.60 -6.46 -23.14
C GLN A 27 -9.67 -5.84 -22.12
N PHE A 28 -8.45 -5.53 -22.50
CA PHE A 28 -7.47 -4.86 -21.65
C PHE A 28 -7.32 -3.39 -22.08
N SER A 29 -7.32 -2.49 -21.10
CA SER A 29 -6.97 -1.08 -21.28
C SER A 29 -6.00 -0.65 -20.20
N ALA A 30 -4.82 -0.17 -20.61
CA ALA A 30 -3.85 0.40 -19.69
C ALA A 30 -4.10 1.90 -19.56
N VAL A 31 -4.11 2.38 -18.31
CA VAL A 31 -4.28 3.79 -17.98
C VAL A 31 -3.13 4.23 -17.08
N GLU A 32 -2.46 5.30 -17.47
CA GLU A 32 -1.40 5.92 -16.68
C GLU A 32 -1.99 7.15 -15.97
N ALA A 33 -2.23 7.01 -14.65
CA ALA A 33 -2.76 8.09 -13.83
C ALA A 33 -2.24 7.98 -12.38
N ARG A 34 -2.21 9.10 -11.69
CA ARG A 34 -1.89 9.14 -10.25
C ARG A 34 -3.18 8.96 -9.45
N LEU A 35 -3.15 8.10 -8.44
CA LEU A 35 -4.31 7.85 -7.57
C LEU A 35 -4.76 9.07 -6.77
N ASP A 36 -3.84 9.99 -6.46
CA ASP A 36 -4.11 11.20 -5.69
C ASP A 36 -4.78 12.32 -6.50
N ASP A 37 -4.74 12.24 -7.83
CA ASP A 37 -5.35 13.20 -8.75
C ASP A 37 -6.76 12.79 -9.22
N LEU A 38 -7.24 11.62 -8.81
CA LEU A 38 -8.50 11.06 -9.26
C LEU A 38 -9.68 11.50 -8.39
N ASP A 39 -10.53 12.36 -8.93
CA ASP A 39 -11.87 12.60 -8.41
C ASP A 39 -12.88 11.55 -8.95
N PRO A 40 -14.13 11.49 -8.42
CA PRO A 40 -15.11 10.49 -8.83
C PRO A 40 -15.47 10.52 -10.31
N ASP A 41 -15.56 11.69 -10.92
CA ASP A 41 -15.97 11.86 -12.32
C ASP A 41 -14.81 11.51 -13.26
N ALA A 42 -13.60 11.97 -12.94
CA ALA A 42 -12.38 11.59 -13.61
C ALA A 42 -12.16 10.08 -13.59
N LEU A 43 -12.36 9.45 -12.41
CA LEU A 43 -12.20 8.01 -12.26
C LEU A 43 -13.23 7.23 -13.09
N ARG A 44 -14.49 7.67 -13.12
CA ARG A 44 -15.56 7.05 -13.95
C ARG A 44 -15.25 7.12 -15.43
N GLN A 45 -14.84 8.29 -15.93
CA GLN A 45 -14.48 8.50 -17.32
C GLN A 45 -13.25 7.68 -17.70
N LEU A 46 -12.23 7.70 -16.88
CA LEU A 46 -10.97 6.99 -17.08
C LEU A 46 -11.17 5.48 -17.19
N LEU A 47 -11.97 4.91 -16.28
CA LEU A 47 -12.30 3.49 -16.27
C LEU A 47 -13.42 3.11 -17.25
N ARG A 48 -14.05 4.09 -17.92
CA ARG A 48 -15.17 3.87 -18.86
C ARG A 48 -16.28 3.00 -18.27
N VAL A 49 -16.58 3.20 -16.99
CA VAL A 49 -17.61 2.41 -16.28
C VAL A 49 -18.99 2.64 -16.91
N ARG A 50 -19.62 1.58 -17.39
CA ARG A 50 -20.96 1.62 -18.01
C ARG A 50 -22.03 1.28 -17.00
N SER A 51 -23.23 1.82 -17.22
CA SER A 51 -24.40 1.46 -16.42
C SER A 51 -24.76 -0.02 -16.61
N GLY A 52 -25.00 -0.73 -15.52
CA GLY A 52 -25.36 -2.15 -15.54
C GLY A 52 -24.15 -3.12 -15.47
N GLU A 53 -22.93 -2.63 -15.59
CA GLU A 53 -21.72 -3.45 -15.40
C GLU A 53 -21.41 -3.66 -13.91
N ALA A 54 -20.95 -4.85 -13.57
CA ALA A 54 -20.44 -5.14 -12.22
C ALA A 54 -18.96 -4.71 -12.16
N LEU A 55 -18.68 -3.73 -11.30
CA LEU A 55 -17.32 -3.24 -11.07
C LEU A 55 -16.65 -4.00 -9.92
N ALA A 56 -15.51 -4.59 -10.19
CA ALA A 56 -14.59 -5.12 -9.19
C ALA A 56 -13.27 -4.33 -9.25
N ILE A 57 -12.74 -3.95 -8.10
CA ILE A 57 -11.50 -3.17 -7.98
C ILE A 57 -10.47 -4.00 -7.22
N SER A 58 -9.24 -4.06 -7.72
CA SER A 58 -8.11 -4.66 -7.03
C SER A 58 -7.03 -3.60 -6.80
N VAL A 59 -6.60 -3.43 -5.57
CA VAL A 59 -5.53 -2.51 -5.18
C VAL A 59 -4.45 -3.29 -4.47
N VAL A 60 -3.25 -3.30 -5.04
CA VAL A 60 -2.12 -4.06 -4.53
C VAL A 60 -0.96 -3.12 -4.25
N ALA A 61 -0.55 -3.02 -2.99
CA ALA A 61 0.60 -2.26 -2.50
C ALA A 61 0.65 -0.79 -3.02
N GLN A 62 -0.51 -0.09 -3.00
CA GLN A 62 -0.62 1.28 -3.49
C GLN A 62 -1.23 2.25 -2.48
N LEU A 63 -2.09 1.80 -1.56
CA LEU A 63 -2.80 2.69 -0.66
C LEU A 63 -1.87 3.39 0.34
N HIS A 64 -0.82 2.71 0.79
CA HIS A 64 0.15 3.28 1.71
C HIS A 64 0.80 4.55 1.16
N ARG A 65 0.93 4.69 -0.16
CA ARG A 65 1.49 5.89 -0.81
C ARG A 65 0.57 7.10 -0.71
N LEU A 66 -0.74 6.89 -0.59
CA LEU A 66 -1.71 7.96 -0.36
C LEU A 66 -1.62 8.54 1.06
N LEU A 67 -0.92 7.87 1.97
CA LEU A 67 -0.61 8.37 3.31
C LEU A 67 0.61 9.30 3.33
N ALA A 68 1.32 9.44 2.23
CA ALA A 68 2.39 10.43 2.12
C ALA A 68 1.81 11.83 2.03
N ALA A 69 2.42 12.78 2.74
CA ALA A 69 2.04 14.17 2.67
C ALA A 69 2.35 14.76 1.30
N ASP A 70 1.55 15.76 0.90
CA ASP A 70 1.85 16.55 -0.29
C ASP A 70 3.10 17.40 -0.05
N ASP A 71 3.92 17.50 -1.07
CA ASP A 71 5.00 18.47 -1.17
C ASP A 71 4.36 19.85 -1.48
N ALA A 72 3.64 20.41 -0.49
CA ALA A 72 2.84 21.62 -0.63
C ALA A 72 3.67 22.89 -0.96
N GLY A 73 4.96 22.73 -1.23
CA GLY A 73 5.90 23.82 -1.52
C GLY A 73 6.50 23.84 -2.93
N ARG A 74 6.40 22.80 -3.70
CA ARG A 74 6.87 22.78 -5.10
C ARG A 74 5.74 23.14 -6.06
N ARG A 75 5.47 24.44 -6.21
CA ARG A 75 4.79 24.93 -7.41
C ARG A 75 5.60 24.46 -8.61
N HIS A 76 4.98 23.67 -9.46
CA HIS A 76 5.51 23.29 -10.75
C HIS A 76 5.76 24.59 -11.54
N VAL A 77 7.03 24.97 -11.66
CA VAL A 77 7.44 26.02 -12.59
C VAL A 77 7.57 25.32 -13.95
N PRO A 78 6.73 25.64 -14.94
CA PRO A 78 6.87 25.08 -16.26
C PRO A 78 8.13 25.68 -16.87
N GLY A 79 9.16 24.87 -17.09
CA GLY A 79 10.34 25.33 -17.84
C GLY A 79 11.70 25.01 -17.23
N SER A 80 11.83 24.08 -16.29
CA SER A 80 13.16 23.64 -15.84
C SER A 80 13.50 22.26 -16.42
N SER A 81 14.44 22.29 -17.33
CA SER A 81 15.05 21.15 -18.01
C SER A 81 15.49 20.05 -17.03
N CYS A 82 15.25 18.83 -17.49
CA CYS A 82 15.71 17.55 -17.01
C CYS A 82 17.12 17.62 -16.37
N LEU A 83 17.18 17.64 -15.04
CA LEU A 83 18.44 17.41 -14.32
C LEU A 83 18.68 15.91 -14.24
N THR A 84 19.82 15.49 -14.71
CA THR A 84 20.28 14.10 -14.67
C THR A 84 20.37 13.56 -13.24
N PRO A 85 20.19 12.26 -13.00
CA PRO A 85 20.15 11.66 -11.65
C PRO A 85 21.37 11.93 -10.75
N VAL A 86 22.49 12.34 -11.33
CA VAL A 86 23.75 12.56 -10.63
C VAL A 86 23.78 13.89 -9.84
N GLN A 87 22.94 14.87 -10.17
CA GLN A 87 22.94 16.17 -9.48
C GLN A 87 21.99 16.27 -8.28
N ILE A 88 21.15 15.26 -8.07
CA ILE A 88 20.20 15.25 -6.93
C ILE A 88 20.88 14.78 -5.62
N ILE A 89 22.03 14.14 -5.72
CA ILE A 89 22.77 13.58 -4.56
C ILE A 89 23.49 14.66 -3.73
N ALA A 90 23.64 15.88 -4.25
CA ALA A 90 24.50 16.89 -3.64
C ALA A 90 23.81 17.93 -2.74
N ARG A 91 22.50 17.82 -2.46
CA ARG A 91 21.75 18.85 -1.71
C ARG A 91 20.90 18.43 -0.51
N SER A 92 20.90 17.17 -0.12
CA SER A 92 20.42 16.76 1.18
C SER A 92 21.54 16.00 1.88
N SER A 93 22.17 16.63 2.84
CA SER A 93 23.05 15.90 3.77
C SER A 93 22.19 14.81 4.40
N PRO A 94 22.48 13.53 4.21
CA PRO A 94 21.78 12.48 4.92
C PRO A 94 22.13 12.66 6.39
N SER A 95 21.14 12.96 7.22
CA SER A 95 21.32 12.78 8.67
C SER A 95 21.85 11.37 8.87
N SER A 96 23.02 11.23 9.48
CA SER A 96 23.58 9.91 9.65
C SER A 96 22.62 9.09 10.53
N PHE A 97 22.59 7.78 10.32
CA PHE A 97 21.80 6.87 11.17
C PHE A 97 22.08 7.12 12.67
N GLY A 98 23.34 7.43 13.01
CA GLY A 98 23.74 7.80 14.36
C GLY A 98 23.04 9.06 14.87
N GLU A 99 22.94 10.10 14.06
CA GLU A 99 22.26 11.35 14.44
C GLU A 99 20.75 11.17 14.65
N LEU A 100 20.11 10.34 13.83
CA LEU A 100 18.69 10.01 14.02
C LEU A 100 18.45 9.21 15.30
N LEU A 101 19.32 8.25 15.60
CA LEU A 101 19.25 7.44 16.81
C LEU A 101 19.54 8.28 18.07
N GLU A 102 20.57 9.12 18.02
CA GLU A 102 20.89 10.05 19.13
C GLU A 102 19.75 11.02 19.42
N ARG A 103 19.12 11.56 18.38
CA ARG A 103 17.97 12.45 18.54
C ARG A 103 16.79 11.76 19.23
N GLU A 104 16.48 10.54 18.85
CA GLU A 104 15.40 9.75 19.46
C GLU A 104 15.71 9.35 20.89
N LEU A 105 16.95 8.92 21.18
CA LEU A 105 17.40 8.59 22.52
C LEU A 105 17.36 9.81 23.45
N ASN A 106 17.82 10.96 22.97
CA ASN A 106 17.77 12.20 23.74
C ASN A 106 16.33 12.65 24.01
N THR A 107 15.41 12.47 23.05
CA THR A 107 13.99 12.77 23.25
C THR A 107 13.37 11.87 24.30
N ARG A 108 13.74 10.59 24.36
CA ARG A 108 13.27 9.63 25.38
C ARG A 108 13.86 9.90 26.77
N LEU A 109 15.12 10.36 26.84
CA LEU A 109 15.77 10.68 28.11
C LEU A 109 15.27 12.00 28.71
N GLN A 110 14.71 12.90 27.92
CA GLN A 110 14.17 14.19 28.38
C GLN A 110 12.71 14.13 28.85
N LEU A 111 12.05 12.99 28.78
CA LEU A 111 10.71 12.77 29.33
C LEU A 111 10.77 12.44 30.84
N SER A 112 11.46 13.29 31.61
CA SER A 112 11.27 13.38 33.07
C SER A 112 10.10 14.31 33.38
N PRO A 113 9.28 14.03 34.40
CA PRO A 113 7.99 14.69 34.59
C PRO A 113 8.01 16.15 35.09
N ASP A 114 9.15 16.80 35.20
CA ASP A 114 9.27 18.15 35.72
C ASP A 114 10.17 19.04 34.87
N SER A 115 9.63 19.58 33.75
CA SER A 115 10.23 20.78 33.15
C SER A 115 9.26 21.49 32.22
N PRO A 116 9.17 22.85 32.29
CA PRO A 116 8.23 23.61 31.47
C PRO A 116 8.68 23.69 30.01
N SER A 117 7.69 23.63 29.14
CA SER A 117 7.72 23.67 27.70
C SER A 117 8.74 24.63 27.10
N VAL A 118 9.77 24.12 26.45
CA VAL A 118 10.53 24.87 25.44
C VAL A 118 9.90 24.55 24.09
N VAL A 119 9.28 25.56 23.48
CA VAL A 119 8.70 25.50 22.14
C VAL A 119 9.84 25.36 21.15
N SER A 120 10.15 24.11 20.79
CA SER A 120 11.06 23.81 19.70
C SER A 120 10.41 24.22 18.37
N SER A 121 11.11 25.02 17.60
CA SER A 121 10.77 25.44 16.25
C SER A 121 10.41 24.25 15.38
N LEU A 122 9.13 24.05 15.16
CA LEU A 122 8.57 23.04 14.27
C LEU A 122 8.93 23.39 12.83
N SER A 123 9.85 22.63 12.24
CA SER A 123 9.85 22.46 10.79
C SER A 123 8.42 22.08 10.37
N PRO A 124 7.91 22.53 9.21
CA PRO A 124 6.55 22.24 8.80
C PRO A 124 6.41 20.72 8.62
N GLN A 125 6.00 20.05 9.69
CA GLN A 125 5.58 18.66 9.63
C GLN A 125 4.32 18.65 8.79
N SER A 126 4.39 18.02 7.64
CA SER A 126 3.24 17.71 6.83
C SER A 126 2.15 17.07 7.71
N SER A 127 1.06 17.82 7.88
CA SER A 127 0.00 17.48 8.84
C SER A 127 -0.55 16.07 8.52
N PRO A 128 -0.67 15.18 9.51
CA PRO A 128 -1.35 13.88 9.35
C PRO A 128 -2.76 14.02 8.76
N ALA A 129 -3.40 15.17 8.94
CA ALA A 129 -4.70 15.52 8.37
C ALA A 129 -4.68 15.63 6.83
N ALA A 130 -3.62 16.17 6.23
CA ALA A 130 -3.52 16.28 4.77
C ALA A 130 -3.36 14.90 4.09
N ALA A 131 -2.55 14.03 4.69
CA ALA A 131 -2.38 12.66 4.21
C ALA A 131 -3.67 11.83 4.35
N ALA A 132 -4.39 11.99 5.47
CA ALA A 132 -5.71 11.37 5.65
C ALA A 132 -6.73 11.88 4.62
N ALA A 133 -6.63 13.15 4.23
CA ALA A 133 -7.52 13.76 3.23
C ALA A 133 -7.31 13.18 1.82
N LYS A 134 -6.08 12.86 1.40
CA LYS A 134 -5.80 12.22 0.10
C LYS A 134 -6.45 10.85 -0.01
N LEU A 135 -6.14 9.99 0.95
CA LEU A 135 -6.74 8.66 1.01
C LEU A 135 -8.27 8.75 1.08
N GLY A 136 -8.79 9.69 1.89
CA GLY A 136 -10.22 9.94 2.01
C GLY A 136 -10.86 10.30 0.67
N ARG A 137 -10.29 11.22 -0.11
CA ARG A 137 -10.77 11.57 -1.46
C ARG A 137 -10.79 10.37 -2.39
N PHE A 138 -9.70 9.60 -2.45
CA PHE A 138 -9.62 8.41 -3.27
C PHE A 138 -10.71 7.39 -2.88
N LEU A 139 -10.86 7.08 -1.60
CA LEU A 139 -11.88 6.13 -1.14
C LEU A 139 -13.30 6.63 -1.38
N GLN A 140 -13.55 7.93 -1.29
CA GLN A 140 -14.83 8.54 -1.67
C GLN A 140 -15.10 8.42 -3.16
N ALA A 141 -14.07 8.64 -4.01
CA ALA A 141 -14.18 8.44 -5.45
C ALA A 141 -14.52 6.99 -5.81
N VAL A 142 -13.81 6.04 -5.20
CA VAL A 142 -14.09 4.61 -5.35
C VAL A 142 -15.52 4.27 -4.89
N ARG A 143 -15.94 4.78 -3.73
CA ARG A 143 -17.30 4.56 -3.21
C ARG A 143 -18.39 5.10 -4.15
N ALA A 144 -18.15 6.25 -4.78
CA ALA A 144 -19.08 6.85 -5.75
C ALA A 144 -19.27 5.99 -7.00
N LEU A 145 -18.30 5.17 -7.37
CA LEU A 145 -18.42 4.17 -8.44
C LEU A 145 -19.28 2.98 -8.05
N SER A 146 -19.62 2.81 -6.78
CA SER A 146 -20.42 1.71 -6.25
C SER A 146 -19.91 0.32 -6.67
N PRO A 147 -18.63 -0.01 -6.45
CA PRO A 147 -18.10 -1.32 -6.83
C PRO A 147 -18.83 -2.43 -6.06
N LYS A 148 -19.01 -3.57 -6.73
CA LYS A 148 -19.51 -4.78 -6.07
C LYS A 148 -18.53 -5.31 -5.03
N ILE A 149 -17.24 -5.16 -5.32
CA ILE A 149 -16.15 -5.57 -4.44
C ILE A 149 -14.90 -4.74 -4.74
N MET A 150 -14.17 -4.40 -3.70
CA MET A 150 -12.80 -3.86 -3.75
C MET A 150 -11.90 -4.76 -2.93
N VAL A 151 -10.93 -5.39 -3.56
CA VAL A 151 -9.91 -6.21 -2.90
C VAL A 151 -8.68 -5.36 -2.66
N VAL A 152 -8.17 -5.40 -1.45
CA VAL A 152 -6.98 -4.65 -1.01
C VAL A 152 -5.95 -5.64 -0.50
N ALA A 153 -4.76 -5.61 -1.10
CA ALA A 153 -3.58 -6.33 -0.63
C ALA A 153 -2.50 -5.31 -0.28
N GLU A 154 -2.11 -5.23 0.99
CA GLU A 154 -1.08 -4.29 1.47
C GLU A 154 -0.06 -5.01 2.36
N PRO A 155 1.20 -4.52 2.42
CA PRO A 155 2.19 -5.01 3.36
C PRO A 155 1.68 -4.98 4.81
N GLU A 156 1.83 -6.08 5.53
CA GLU A 156 1.38 -6.19 6.93
C GLU A 156 2.48 -5.72 7.89
N ALA A 157 2.80 -4.43 7.81
CA ALA A 157 3.85 -3.79 8.59
C ALA A 157 3.42 -2.39 9.05
N ASN A 158 3.97 -1.89 10.16
CA ASN A 158 3.68 -0.54 10.66
C ASN A 158 4.83 0.42 10.36
N HIS A 159 5.07 0.70 9.09
CA HIS A 159 6.08 1.68 8.67
C HIS A 159 5.59 3.12 8.72
N ASN A 160 4.35 3.36 9.14
CA ASN A 160 3.79 4.70 9.32
C ASN A 160 3.92 5.24 10.75
N ALA A 161 4.54 4.50 11.67
CA ALA A 161 4.80 4.96 13.03
C ALA A 161 5.57 6.31 13.03
N ALA A 162 5.23 7.19 13.98
CA ALA A 162 5.86 8.50 14.08
C ALA A 162 7.30 8.40 14.61
N ALA A 163 7.51 7.55 15.62
CA ALA A 163 8.83 7.35 16.23
C ALA A 163 9.75 6.56 15.29
N PHE A 164 10.94 7.09 15.07
CA PHE A 164 11.94 6.47 14.19
C PHE A 164 12.31 5.05 14.66
N LEU A 165 12.52 4.84 15.93
CA LEU A 165 12.93 3.54 16.47
C LEU A 165 11.88 2.46 16.22
N GLU A 166 10.59 2.78 16.41
CA GLU A 166 9.49 1.86 16.10
C GLU A 166 9.47 1.48 14.62
N ARG A 167 9.65 2.46 13.73
CA ARG A 167 9.72 2.21 12.29
C ARG A 167 10.92 1.35 11.91
N PHE A 168 12.07 1.63 12.53
CA PHE A 168 13.31 0.89 12.26
C PHE A 168 13.20 -0.57 12.70
N GLU A 169 12.72 -0.81 13.91
CA GLU A 169 12.49 -2.17 14.42
C GLU A 169 11.50 -2.96 13.55
N GLU A 170 10.41 -2.31 13.15
CA GLU A 170 9.41 -2.90 12.29
C GLU A 170 9.98 -3.19 10.89
N ALA A 171 10.72 -2.25 10.30
CA ALA A 171 11.37 -2.41 9.02
C ALA A 171 12.41 -3.53 9.04
N LEU A 172 13.27 -3.56 10.05
CA LEU A 172 14.27 -4.62 10.23
C LEU A 172 13.59 -6.00 10.25
N ASN A 173 12.54 -6.14 11.04
CA ASN A 173 11.81 -7.37 11.18
C ASN A 173 11.09 -7.79 9.88
N TYR A 174 10.45 -6.85 9.19
CA TYR A 174 9.70 -7.10 7.97
C TYR A 174 10.61 -7.45 6.79
N TYR A 175 11.60 -6.60 6.52
CA TYR A 175 12.50 -6.79 5.39
C TYR A 175 13.45 -7.97 5.56
N ALA A 176 13.87 -8.30 6.80
CA ALA A 176 14.61 -9.54 7.05
C ALA A 176 13.83 -10.77 6.57
N SER A 177 12.51 -10.79 6.79
CA SER A 177 11.66 -11.89 6.29
C SER A 177 11.53 -11.90 4.77
N LEU A 178 11.46 -10.72 4.12
CA LEU A 178 11.43 -10.65 2.66
C LEU A 178 12.76 -11.08 2.03
N PHE A 179 13.91 -10.71 2.60
CA PHE A 179 15.21 -11.17 2.13
C PHE A 179 15.36 -12.69 2.28
N ASP A 180 14.88 -13.27 3.39
CA ASP A 180 14.85 -14.73 3.59
C ASP A 180 13.96 -15.43 2.55
N CYS A 181 12.79 -14.83 2.21
CA CYS A 181 11.94 -15.30 1.11
C CYS A 181 12.70 -15.32 -0.23
N LEU A 182 13.41 -14.24 -0.56
CA LEU A 182 14.16 -14.13 -1.82
C LEU A 182 15.30 -15.14 -1.88
N GLU A 183 15.99 -15.36 -0.78
CA GLU A 183 17.07 -16.34 -0.70
C GLU A 183 16.54 -17.77 -0.95
N ARG A 184 15.43 -18.12 -0.34
CA ARG A 184 14.76 -19.42 -0.57
C ARG A 184 14.26 -19.56 -1.99
N ALA A 185 13.67 -18.50 -2.55
CA ALA A 185 13.20 -18.51 -3.94
C ALA A 185 14.35 -18.72 -4.93
N ALA A 186 15.50 -18.15 -4.68
CA ALA A 186 16.70 -18.31 -5.50
C ALA A 186 17.30 -19.73 -5.45
N ALA A 187 17.08 -20.45 -4.35
CA ALA A 187 17.56 -21.83 -4.18
C ALA A 187 16.71 -22.88 -4.92
N ALA A 188 15.56 -22.51 -5.47
CA ALA A 188 14.64 -23.43 -6.14
C ALA A 188 15.03 -23.65 -7.62
N PRO A 189 14.82 -24.88 -8.21
CA PRO A 189 15.41 -25.27 -9.51
C PRO A 189 14.93 -24.50 -10.76
N ARG A 190 13.97 -23.60 -10.66
CA ARG A 190 13.31 -22.93 -11.80
C ARG A 190 13.49 -21.43 -11.83
N HIS A 191 14.57 -20.85 -11.31
CA HIS A 191 14.41 -19.53 -10.83
C HIS A 191 15.52 -18.54 -11.10
N TRP A 192 15.25 -17.35 -10.73
CA TRP A 192 15.92 -16.09 -10.88
C TRP A 192 17.44 -16.20 -10.99
N CYS A 193 17.99 -15.63 -12.02
CA CYS A 193 19.43 -15.50 -12.05
C CYS A 193 19.90 -14.54 -10.94
N ALA A 194 21.16 -14.66 -10.54
CA ALA A 194 21.73 -13.82 -9.49
C ALA A 194 21.58 -12.30 -9.78
N ALA A 195 21.56 -11.93 -11.06
CA ALA A 195 21.40 -10.55 -11.49
C ALA A 195 19.96 -10.04 -11.26
N GLU A 196 18.94 -10.85 -11.56
CA GLU A 196 17.53 -10.50 -11.30
C GLU A 196 17.27 -10.36 -9.79
N ARG A 197 17.79 -11.28 -9.01
CA ARG A 197 17.73 -11.20 -7.55
C ARG A 197 18.38 -9.91 -7.03
N ALA A 198 19.60 -9.62 -7.44
CA ALA A 198 20.30 -8.41 -7.04
C ALA A 198 19.57 -7.13 -7.48
N TRP A 199 18.88 -7.17 -8.61
CA TRP A 199 18.05 -6.07 -9.09
C TRP A 199 16.86 -5.82 -8.14
N VAL A 200 16.10 -6.86 -7.77
CA VAL A 200 14.99 -6.74 -6.82
C VAL A 200 15.47 -6.28 -5.45
N GLU A 201 16.53 -6.88 -4.93
CA GLU A 201 17.10 -6.52 -3.62
C GLU A 201 17.53 -5.04 -3.57
N ARG A 202 18.14 -4.53 -4.62
CA ARG A 202 18.67 -3.16 -4.66
C ARG A 202 17.62 -2.12 -5.04
N LEU A 203 16.89 -2.36 -6.14
CA LEU A 203 16.03 -1.34 -6.74
C LEU A 203 14.60 -1.38 -6.19
N VAL A 204 14.13 -2.53 -5.77
CA VAL A 204 12.79 -2.63 -5.16
C VAL A 204 12.91 -2.52 -3.64
N LEU A 205 13.46 -3.54 -2.98
CA LEU A 205 13.53 -3.55 -1.52
C LEU A 205 14.46 -2.48 -0.96
N GLY A 206 15.59 -2.23 -1.60
CA GLY A 206 16.54 -1.19 -1.16
C GLY A 206 15.94 0.22 -1.19
N GLU A 207 15.12 0.55 -2.20
CA GLU A 207 14.43 1.85 -2.25
C GLU A 207 13.28 1.93 -1.25
N GLU A 208 12.52 0.84 -1.03
CA GLU A 208 11.49 0.79 0.01
C GLU A 208 12.11 0.96 1.41
N VAL A 209 13.15 0.19 1.74
CA VAL A 209 13.87 0.30 3.02
C VAL A 209 14.37 1.74 3.24
N ARG A 210 15.00 2.32 2.21
CA ARG A 210 15.46 3.72 2.27
C ARG A 210 14.29 4.69 2.46
N GLY A 211 13.15 4.42 1.81
CA GLY A 211 11.91 5.18 1.96
C GLY A 211 11.36 5.16 3.37
N VAL A 212 11.50 4.04 4.09
CA VAL A 212 11.01 3.88 5.47
C VAL A 212 12.01 4.46 6.50
N VAL A 213 13.32 4.18 6.32
CA VAL A 213 14.33 4.40 7.37
C VAL A 213 15.07 5.71 7.18
N ALA A 214 15.38 6.10 5.94
CA ALA A 214 16.26 7.24 5.66
C ALA A 214 15.53 8.51 5.20
N ARG A 215 14.21 8.45 4.99
CA ARG A 215 13.41 9.60 4.55
C ARG A 215 12.41 10.02 5.61
N GLU A 216 12.16 11.33 5.69
CA GLU A 216 11.21 11.92 6.62
C GLU A 216 10.24 12.88 5.90
N GLY A 217 9.17 13.27 6.59
CA GLY A 217 8.20 14.23 6.08
C GLY A 217 7.55 13.80 4.76
N ALA A 218 7.53 14.68 3.77
CA ALA A 218 6.94 14.44 2.45
C ALA A 218 7.76 13.49 1.57
N GLU A 219 9.04 13.32 1.84
CA GLU A 219 9.90 12.40 1.09
C GLU A 219 9.66 10.93 1.48
N ARG A 220 9.13 10.68 2.69
CA ARG A 220 8.78 9.35 3.14
C ARG A 220 7.45 8.91 2.53
N LYS A 221 7.52 8.13 1.47
CA LYS A 221 6.35 7.65 0.72
C LYS A 221 5.89 6.26 1.15
N GLU A 222 6.80 5.44 1.65
CA GLU A 222 6.50 4.09 2.13
C GLU A 222 5.93 4.17 3.55
N ARG A 223 4.60 4.20 3.65
CA ARG A 223 3.84 4.39 4.90
C ARG A 223 2.89 3.23 5.13
N HIS A 224 3.44 2.01 5.09
CA HIS A 224 2.66 0.80 5.30
C HIS A 224 1.97 0.82 6.66
N GLU A 225 0.75 0.31 6.68
CA GLU A 225 -0.04 0.12 7.89
C GLU A 225 -0.58 -1.30 7.94
N ARG A 226 -0.80 -1.83 9.14
CA ARG A 226 -1.35 -3.17 9.34
C ARG A 226 -2.84 -3.20 9.04
N LEU A 227 -3.38 -4.39 8.77
CA LEU A 227 -4.80 -4.62 8.48
C LEU A 227 -5.75 -3.89 9.44
N ALA A 228 -5.43 -3.89 10.74
CA ALA A 228 -6.28 -3.23 11.74
C ALA A 228 -6.35 -1.70 11.56
N GLN A 229 -5.30 -1.07 11.03
CA GLN A 229 -5.26 0.35 10.73
C GLN A 229 -6.00 0.62 9.42
N TRP A 230 -5.78 -0.20 8.40
CA TRP A 230 -6.53 -0.14 7.15
C TRP A 230 -8.03 -0.31 7.35
N ALA A 231 -8.44 -1.27 8.21
CA ALA A 231 -9.85 -1.46 8.53
C ALA A 231 -10.51 -0.18 9.05
N ARG A 232 -9.89 0.47 10.02
CA ARG A 232 -10.39 1.74 10.57
C ARG A 232 -10.53 2.83 9.51
N ARG A 233 -9.58 2.91 8.57
CA ARG A 233 -9.62 3.91 7.49
C ARG A 233 -10.73 3.62 6.48
N MET A 234 -10.90 2.35 6.11
CA MET A 234 -11.95 1.93 5.19
C MET A 234 -13.34 2.16 5.77
N GLU A 235 -13.54 1.77 7.03
CA GLU A 235 -14.81 1.98 7.76
C GLU A 235 -15.13 3.47 7.90
N ALA A 236 -14.13 4.29 8.23
CA ALA A 236 -14.30 5.74 8.30
C ALA A 236 -14.65 6.38 6.93
N ALA A 237 -14.24 5.76 5.83
CA ALA A 237 -14.61 6.18 4.48
C ALA A 237 -15.98 5.64 4.03
N GLY A 238 -16.70 4.92 4.89
CA GLY A 238 -18.03 4.36 4.59
C GLY A 238 -17.97 3.09 3.73
N MET A 239 -16.88 2.34 3.83
CA MET A 239 -16.78 0.99 3.29
C MET A 239 -17.07 -0.03 4.38
N GLU A 240 -17.71 -1.12 4.03
CA GLU A 240 -17.92 -2.26 4.92
C GLU A 240 -17.10 -3.46 4.44
N ARG A 241 -16.64 -4.26 5.39
CA ARG A 241 -15.83 -5.43 5.11
C ARG A 241 -16.69 -6.56 4.54
N VAL A 242 -16.17 -7.26 3.54
CA VAL A 242 -16.76 -8.46 2.96
C VAL A 242 -15.97 -9.66 3.48
N GLY A 243 -16.66 -10.62 4.09
CA GLY A 243 -16.03 -11.84 4.59
C GLY A 243 -15.37 -12.65 3.46
N MET A 244 -14.21 -13.21 3.73
CA MET A 244 -13.50 -14.05 2.78
C MET A 244 -14.14 -15.45 2.75
N SER A 245 -14.47 -15.93 1.55
CA SER A 245 -15.05 -17.26 1.42
C SER A 245 -14.04 -18.37 1.67
N TYR A 246 -14.51 -19.47 2.24
CA TYR A 246 -13.67 -20.66 2.39
C TYR A 246 -13.10 -21.15 1.03
N GLY A 247 -13.93 -21.09 -0.03
CA GLY A 247 -13.51 -21.40 -1.40
C GLY A 247 -12.35 -20.53 -1.86
N GLY A 248 -12.44 -19.20 -1.67
CA GLY A 248 -11.37 -18.26 -2.01
C GLY A 248 -10.06 -18.58 -1.29
N MET A 249 -10.12 -18.93 -0.01
CA MET A 249 -8.95 -19.36 0.74
C MET A 249 -8.35 -20.67 0.20
N MET A 250 -9.19 -21.62 -0.14
CA MET A 250 -8.71 -22.91 -0.70
C MET A 250 -8.03 -22.70 -2.05
N GLU A 251 -8.57 -21.82 -2.90
CA GLU A 251 -7.94 -21.48 -4.17
C GLU A 251 -6.60 -20.73 -3.96
N ALA A 252 -6.51 -19.80 -3.03
CA ALA A 252 -5.25 -19.14 -2.67
C ALA A 252 -4.19 -20.15 -2.21
N ARG A 253 -4.56 -21.09 -1.36
CA ARG A 253 -3.67 -22.19 -0.92
C ARG A 253 -3.26 -23.13 -2.04
N LYS A 254 -4.17 -23.42 -2.96
CA LYS A 254 -3.90 -24.24 -4.14
C LYS A 254 -2.91 -23.55 -5.07
N LEU A 255 -3.14 -22.26 -5.36
CA LEU A 255 -2.25 -21.44 -6.16
C LEU A 255 -0.85 -21.38 -5.52
N LEU A 256 -0.75 -21.15 -4.22
CA LEU A 256 0.51 -21.10 -3.50
C LEU A 256 1.29 -22.42 -3.64
N ARG A 257 0.59 -23.57 -3.54
CA ARG A 257 1.20 -24.90 -3.73
C ARG A 257 1.63 -25.13 -5.17
N SER A 258 0.86 -24.68 -6.16
CA SER A 258 1.20 -24.84 -7.59
C SER A 258 2.45 -24.08 -7.99
N LEU A 259 2.79 -22.99 -7.28
CA LEU A 259 4.03 -22.25 -7.47
C LEU A 259 5.27 -22.95 -6.88
N GLY A 260 5.08 -24.10 -6.24
CA GLY A 260 6.20 -24.89 -5.69
C GLY A 260 6.78 -24.34 -4.38
N TRP A 261 6.15 -23.36 -3.78
CA TRP A 261 6.63 -22.68 -2.56
C TRP A 261 6.01 -23.23 -1.27
N GLY A 262 5.51 -24.46 -1.31
CA GLY A 262 4.92 -25.13 -0.16
C GLY A 262 5.89 -25.33 1.00
N GLY A 263 5.37 -25.22 2.23
CA GLY A 263 6.08 -25.50 3.47
C GLY A 263 6.61 -24.28 4.22
N SER A 264 7.03 -23.22 3.54
CA SER A 264 7.48 -21.97 4.20
C SER A 264 6.46 -20.84 4.08
N TYR A 265 5.64 -20.88 3.01
CA TYR A 265 4.55 -19.94 2.81
C TYR A 265 3.22 -20.53 3.27
N GLU A 266 2.42 -19.72 3.91
CA GLU A 266 1.10 -20.08 4.42
C GLU A 266 0.07 -19.00 4.11
N VAL A 267 -1.19 -19.42 3.90
CA VAL A 267 -2.35 -18.53 3.89
C VAL A 267 -3.14 -18.79 5.16
N VAL A 268 -3.26 -17.77 6.01
CA VAL A 268 -3.91 -17.85 7.33
C VAL A 268 -5.03 -16.83 7.39
N HIS A 269 -6.20 -17.22 7.93
CA HIS A 269 -7.29 -16.29 8.20
C HIS A 269 -6.96 -15.36 9.38
N ASP A 270 -7.52 -14.15 9.35
CA ASP A 270 -7.65 -13.34 10.55
C ASP A 270 -8.62 -14.01 11.54
N ALA A 271 -8.64 -13.53 12.78
CA ALA A 271 -9.44 -14.11 13.86
C ALA A 271 -10.97 -14.10 13.58
N ARG A 272 -11.43 -13.26 12.65
CA ARG A 272 -12.85 -13.12 12.28
C ARG A 272 -13.21 -13.83 10.98
N GLY A 273 -12.24 -14.37 10.24
CA GLY A 273 -12.45 -14.93 8.91
C GLY A 273 -12.81 -13.89 7.84
N GLU A 274 -12.51 -12.62 8.10
CA GLU A 274 -12.85 -11.49 7.23
C GLU A 274 -11.70 -11.04 6.32
N ALA A 275 -10.51 -11.55 6.58
CA ALA A 275 -9.31 -11.30 5.79
C ALA A 275 -8.40 -12.51 5.84
N PHE A 276 -7.39 -12.56 4.98
CA PHE A 276 -6.32 -13.52 5.15
C PHE A 276 -4.96 -12.84 5.05
N PHE A 277 -3.99 -13.49 5.69
CA PHE A 277 -2.59 -13.13 5.65
C PHE A 277 -1.83 -14.10 4.77
N PHE A 278 -0.97 -13.55 3.94
CA PHE A 278 0.07 -14.28 3.27
C PHE A 278 1.31 -14.24 4.17
N CYS A 279 1.72 -15.39 4.68
CA CYS A 279 2.75 -15.51 5.71
C CYS A 279 3.99 -16.23 5.19
N TRP A 280 5.14 -15.83 5.71
CA TRP A 280 6.41 -16.53 5.62
C TRP A 280 6.81 -17.03 7.01
N HIS A 281 6.99 -18.34 7.16
CA HIS A 281 7.27 -18.95 8.48
C HIS A 281 6.36 -18.41 9.60
N ARG A 282 5.04 -18.39 9.34
CA ARG A 282 4.00 -17.85 10.22
C ARG A 282 4.06 -16.34 10.46
N ARG A 283 5.00 -15.61 9.87
CA ARG A 283 5.03 -14.16 9.93
C ARG A 283 4.19 -13.57 8.79
N PRO A 284 3.17 -12.77 9.07
CA PRO A 284 2.41 -12.08 8.05
C PRO A 284 3.30 -11.11 7.26
N LEU A 285 3.30 -11.24 5.93
CA LEU A 285 3.97 -10.33 5.01
C LEU A 285 2.97 -9.39 4.33
N TYR A 286 1.83 -9.94 3.93
CA TYR A 286 0.75 -9.18 3.31
C TYR A 286 -0.57 -9.56 3.96
N SER A 287 -1.45 -8.56 4.08
CA SER A 287 -2.86 -8.76 4.40
C SER A 287 -3.70 -8.57 3.14
N VAL A 288 -4.71 -9.41 2.97
CA VAL A 288 -5.69 -9.32 1.88
C VAL A 288 -7.06 -9.21 2.49
N SER A 289 -7.79 -8.17 2.12
CA SER A 289 -9.13 -7.87 2.63
C SER A 289 -10.05 -7.43 1.50
N ALA A 290 -11.35 -7.67 1.65
CA ALA A 290 -12.35 -7.30 0.69
C ALA A 290 -13.36 -6.32 1.29
N TRP A 291 -13.80 -5.36 0.48
CA TRP A 291 -14.61 -4.21 0.88
C TRP A 291 -15.69 -3.93 -0.14
N ARG A 292 -16.79 -3.33 0.31
CA ARG A 292 -17.83 -2.76 -0.55
C ARG A 292 -18.36 -1.46 0.09
N PRO A 293 -19.01 -0.58 -0.67
CA PRO A 293 -19.73 0.55 -0.09
C PRO A 293 -20.73 0.07 0.95
N ALA A 294 -20.71 0.68 2.14
CA ALA A 294 -21.69 0.37 3.17
C ALA A 294 -23.09 0.72 2.66
N THR A 295 -23.98 -0.26 2.69
CA THR A 295 -25.39 -0.04 2.42
C THR A 295 -25.97 0.75 3.59
N GLY A 296 -26.30 2.04 3.38
CA GLY A 296 -26.89 2.87 4.42
C GLY A 296 -28.12 2.16 5.00
N ARG A 297 -28.04 1.69 6.23
CA ARG A 297 -29.21 1.40 7.01
C ARG A 297 -29.94 2.74 7.16
N GLN A 298 -31.01 2.94 6.39
CA GLN A 298 -32.00 3.93 6.76
C GLN A 298 -32.46 3.57 8.18
N SER A 299 -32.05 4.38 9.14
CA SER A 299 -32.64 4.40 10.46
C SER A 299 -34.12 4.80 10.26
N GLY A 300 -34.94 3.80 10.03
CA GLY A 300 -36.42 3.98 10.03
C GLY A 300 -36.82 4.50 11.40
N GLY A 301 -37.00 5.81 11.49
CA GLY A 301 -37.63 6.45 12.62
C GLY A 301 -39.01 5.82 12.81
N ARG A 302 -39.16 4.97 13.83
CA ARG A 302 -40.45 4.68 14.38
C ARG A 302 -41.01 5.99 14.93
N LEU A 303 -41.82 6.66 14.13
CA LEU A 303 -42.80 7.61 14.66
C LEU A 303 -43.80 6.81 15.50
N GLY A 304 -43.61 6.88 16.81
CA GLY A 304 -44.59 6.43 17.77
C GLY A 304 -45.84 7.28 17.64
N GLY A 305 -46.88 6.76 17.00
CA GLY A 305 -48.22 7.30 17.07
C GLY A 305 -48.79 6.96 18.42
N SER A 306 -48.99 7.97 19.27
CA SER A 306 -49.87 7.93 20.40
C SER A 306 -51.30 8.10 19.89
N SER A 307 -52.15 7.18 20.27
CA SER A 307 -53.61 7.39 20.47
C SER A 307 -54.06 6.43 21.53
#